data_28e3d998d705dbbef47c063f86d79b41
#
_entry.id   28e3d998d705dbbef47c063f86d79b41
#
_cell.length_a   1.000
_cell.length_b   1.000
_cell.length_c   1.000
_cell.angle_alpha   90.00
_cell.angle_beta   90.00
_cell.angle_gamma   90.00
#
_symmetry.space_group_name_H-M   'P 1'
#
loop_
_entity.id
_entity.type
_entity.pdbx_description
1 polymer ?
#
loop_
_entity_poly.entity_id
_entity_poly.type
_entity_poly.pdbx_seq_one_letter_code
_entity_poly.pdbx_strand_id
1 'polypeptide(L)'
;MKLAIVIGCLWIAPVMAMNVAFLNYGKKEEAYWHSASRAMQAAAADLGIKLEVSYAERKQQRMLAAAQALAARPAGKRPDYVIFSNDFALGAELLPILDGAGIKTFMAFSGRGSDQDIGLPRQRYRHWLGSLDPDAEQGGYLTTKALIQQARARRPDAGKYELLAIGGDPVTPSSVRRSDGMRRAAREAKDVELVSEVYAAWDQARAQQQAGWLFQRHPAPDMLWAGNDLMAFGAMQAWAECCVARGQPPLIGTINTSDQALQALAEGRLAALAGGHFMTGAMALVMLYDHAHGKDFADLGMEQVLPVFMLFDARSAGRFMQRFKGADFSSINFRRYSRVLNPALKQYSFAFGPLLR
;
A
#
# COMPACT_ATOMS: atom_id res chain seq x y z
N MET A 1 5.71 -67.92 -21.44
CA MET A 1 6.28 -66.72 -20.86
C MET A 1 5.13 -65.73 -20.70
N LYS A 2 4.59 -65.53 -19.47
CA LYS A 2 3.48 -64.60 -19.19
C LYS A 2 4.05 -63.27 -18.74
N LEU A 3 3.86 -62.23 -19.51
CA LEU A 3 4.29 -60.88 -19.21
C LEU A 3 3.27 -60.27 -18.24
N ALA A 4 3.66 -59.98 -16.99
CA ALA A 4 2.83 -59.30 -16.03
C ALA A 4 3.05 -57.78 -16.21
N ILE A 5 2.01 -57.08 -16.65
CA ILE A 5 1.99 -55.60 -16.72
C ILE A 5 1.66 -55.08 -15.32
N VAL A 6 2.62 -54.47 -14.64
CA VAL A 6 2.40 -53.76 -13.40
C VAL A 6 1.91 -52.34 -13.73
N ILE A 7 0.60 -52.11 -13.59
CA ILE A 7 0.02 -50.76 -13.67
C ILE A 7 0.30 -50.04 -12.35
N GLY A 8 1.30 -49.18 -12.35
CA GLY A 8 1.57 -48.29 -11.22
C GLY A 8 0.49 -47.21 -11.14
N CYS A 9 -0.45 -47.30 -10.19
CA CYS A 9 -1.36 -46.22 -9.85
C CYS A 9 -0.53 -45.05 -9.26
N LEU A 10 -0.30 -44.02 -10.03
CA LEU A 10 0.16 -42.72 -9.51
C LEU A 10 -0.97 -42.15 -8.62
N TRP A 11 -0.79 -42.27 -7.32
CA TRP A 11 -1.61 -41.56 -6.36
C TRP A 11 -1.26 -40.05 -6.47
N ILE A 12 -2.10 -39.29 -7.18
CA ILE A 12 -2.07 -37.83 -7.13
C ILE A 12 -2.69 -37.46 -5.78
N ALA A 13 -1.86 -37.21 -4.78
CA ALA A 13 -2.31 -36.64 -3.52
C ALA A 13 -3.03 -35.31 -3.84
N PRO A 14 -4.23 -35.05 -3.29
CA PRO A 14 -4.89 -33.78 -3.49
C PRO A 14 -3.98 -32.68 -2.99
N VAL A 15 -3.57 -31.77 -3.87
CA VAL A 15 -2.86 -30.55 -3.46
C VAL A 15 -3.86 -29.77 -2.61
N MET A 16 -3.69 -29.80 -1.30
CA MET A 16 -4.49 -29.00 -0.39
C MET A 16 -4.28 -27.52 -0.73
N ALA A 17 -5.37 -26.83 -1.04
CA ALA A 17 -5.31 -25.41 -1.35
C ALA A 17 -4.71 -24.64 -0.15
N MET A 18 -3.70 -23.83 -0.40
CA MET A 18 -3.08 -22.97 0.61
C MET A 18 -4.13 -22.00 1.19
N ASN A 19 -4.27 -21.96 2.51
CA ASN A 19 -5.22 -21.08 3.20
C ASN A 19 -4.48 -19.86 3.74
N VAL A 20 -4.89 -18.67 3.36
CA VAL A 20 -4.31 -17.40 3.79
C VAL A 20 -5.39 -16.52 4.40
N ALA A 21 -5.12 -15.92 5.56
CA ALA A 21 -5.96 -14.87 6.11
C ALA A 21 -5.27 -13.52 5.95
N PHE A 22 -6.01 -12.52 5.48
CA PHE A 22 -5.59 -11.13 5.45
C PHE A 22 -6.30 -10.33 6.53
N LEU A 23 -5.56 -9.87 7.53
CA LEU A 23 -6.02 -8.95 8.54
C LEU A 23 -5.84 -7.52 8.00
N ASN A 24 -6.90 -6.99 7.39
CA ASN A 24 -6.91 -5.68 6.80
C ASN A 24 -7.24 -4.63 7.88
N TYR A 25 -6.31 -3.70 8.13
CA TYR A 25 -6.50 -2.64 9.13
C TYR A 25 -7.58 -1.61 8.74
N GLY A 26 -7.82 -1.41 7.45
CA GLY A 26 -8.73 -0.41 6.92
C GLY A 26 -10.22 -0.70 7.10
N LYS A 27 -11.03 0.21 6.58
CA LYS A 27 -12.48 0.02 6.45
C LYS A 27 -12.79 -0.73 5.16
N LYS A 28 -13.87 -1.51 5.16
CA LYS A 28 -14.30 -2.27 3.98
C LYS A 28 -14.64 -1.36 2.80
N GLU A 29 -15.25 -0.23 3.06
CA GLU A 29 -15.69 0.77 2.07
C GLU A 29 -14.58 1.75 1.67
N GLU A 30 -13.43 1.73 2.34
CA GLU A 30 -12.30 2.60 2.03
C GLU A 30 -11.66 2.18 0.70
N ALA A 31 -11.67 3.05 -0.30
CA ALA A 31 -11.28 2.75 -1.68
C ALA A 31 -9.90 2.09 -1.80
N TYR A 32 -8.90 2.54 -1.03
CA TYR A 32 -7.57 1.96 -1.02
C TYR A 32 -7.59 0.49 -0.54
N TRP A 33 -8.19 0.24 0.62
CA TRP A 33 -8.23 -1.09 1.22
C TRP A 33 -9.18 -2.05 0.49
N HIS A 34 -10.22 -1.49 -0.14
CA HIS A 34 -11.06 -2.24 -1.07
C HIS A 34 -10.24 -2.71 -2.28
N SER A 35 -9.51 -1.79 -2.95
CA SER A 35 -8.64 -2.14 -4.09
C SER A 35 -7.55 -3.14 -3.72
N ALA A 36 -6.92 -2.98 -2.54
CA ALA A 36 -5.92 -3.94 -2.03
C ALA A 36 -6.52 -5.33 -1.86
N SER A 37 -7.69 -5.45 -1.22
CA SER A 37 -8.37 -6.73 -1.04
C SER A 37 -8.81 -7.35 -2.37
N ARG A 38 -9.31 -6.54 -3.33
CA ARG A 38 -9.69 -7.01 -4.67
C ARG A 38 -8.49 -7.53 -5.46
N ALA A 39 -7.34 -6.85 -5.37
CA ALA A 39 -6.10 -7.30 -6.00
C ALA A 39 -5.61 -8.63 -5.38
N MET A 40 -5.68 -8.76 -4.05
CA MET A 40 -5.35 -10.01 -3.37
C MET A 40 -6.32 -11.14 -3.74
N GLN A 41 -7.62 -10.88 -3.85
CA GLN A 41 -8.61 -11.87 -4.31
C GLN A 41 -8.31 -12.35 -5.73
N ALA A 42 -7.95 -11.43 -6.64
CA ALA A 42 -7.58 -11.79 -8.00
C ALA A 42 -6.30 -12.66 -8.05
N ALA A 43 -5.28 -12.30 -7.27
CA ALA A 43 -4.06 -13.10 -7.15
C ALA A 43 -4.34 -14.48 -6.52
N ALA A 44 -5.18 -14.53 -5.50
CA ALA A 44 -5.56 -15.76 -4.83
C ALA A 44 -6.29 -16.72 -5.79
N ALA A 45 -7.23 -16.20 -6.58
CA ALA A 45 -7.95 -16.98 -7.59
C ALA A 45 -7.00 -17.55 -8.66
N ASP A 46 -6.07 -16.72 -9.17
CA ASP A 46 -5.10 -17.12 -10.20
C ASP A 46 -4.10 -18.16 -9.67
N LEU A 47 -3.73 -18.11 -8.40
CA LEU A 47 -2.77 -19.01 -7.76
C LEU A 47 -3.41 -20.23 -7.06
N GLY A 48 -4.74 -20.35 -7.04
CA GLY A 48 -5.44 -21.43 -6.33
C GLY A 48 -5.35 -21.32 -4.80
N ILE A 49 -5.24 -20.10 -4.27
CA ILE A 49 -5.16 -19.81 -2.83
C ILE A 49 -6.57 -19.55 -2.28
N LYS A 50 -6.90 -20.12 -1.12
CA LYS A 50 -8.10 -19.76 -0.38
C LYS A 50 -7.81 -18.57 0.52
N LEU A 51 -8.31 -17.40 0.17
CA LEU A 51 -8.10 -16.15 0.90
C LEU A 51 -9.33 -15.77 1.74
N GLU A 52 -9.12 -15.60 3.05
CA GLU A 52 -10.07 -15.00 3.98
C GLU A 52 -9.64 -13.55 4.28
N VAL A 53 -10.55 -12.58 4.16
CA VAL A 53 -10.26 -11.17 4.45
C VAL A 53 -11.15 -10.70 5.60
N SER A 54 -10.54 -10.13 6.64
CA SER A 54 -11.23 -9.47 7.74
C SER A 54 -10.83 -8.00 7.82
N TYR A 55 -11.79 -7.11 8.12
CA TYR A 55 -11.55 -5.66 8.21
C TYR A 55 -11.62 -5.21 9.67
N ALA A 56 -10.58 -4.53 10.11
CA ALA A 56 -10.50 -4.01 11.49
C ALA A 56 -11.16 -2.64 11.66
N GLU A 57 -11.66 -2.01 10.58
CA GLU A 57 -12.37 -0.72 10.62
C GLU A 57 -11.53 0.38 11.31
N ARG A 58 -10.21 0.37 11.08
CA ARG A 58 -9.21 1.24 11.71
C ARG A 58 -9.19 1.19 13.25
N LYS A 59 -9.65 0.05 13.84
CA LYS A 59 -9.67 -0.16 15.28
C LYS A 59 -8.64 -1.22 15.67
N GLN A 60 -7.62 -0.83 16.43
CA GLN A 60 -6.56 -1.73 16.90
C GLN A 60 -7.13 -2.96 17.63
N GLN A 61 -8.12 -2.75 18.50
CA GLN A 61 -8.78 -3.84 19.25
C GLN A 61 -9.42 -4.88 18.32
N ARG A 62 -9.99 -4.47 17.17
CA ARG A 62 -10.53 -5.42 16.19
C ARG A 62 -9.44 -6.22 15.49
N MET A 63 -8.29 -5.59 15.24
CA MET A 63 -7.13 -6.27 14.66
C MET A 63 -6.62 -7.38 15.59
N LEU A 64 -6.46 -7.04 16.89
CA LEU A 64 -6.05 -7.99 17.92
C LEU A 64 -7.07 -9.12 18.11
N ALA A 65 -8.36 -8.78 18.20
CA ALA A 65 -9.42 -9.78 18.32
C ALA A 65 -9.46 -10.74 17.12
N ALA A 66 -9.23 -10.25 15.90
CA ALA A 66 -9.16 -11.09 14.71
C ALA A 66 -7.95 -12.04 14.76
N ALA A 67 -6.78 -11.58 15.19
CA ALA A 67 -5.60 -12.43 15.36
C ALA A 67 -5.82 -13.50 16.43
N GLN A 68 -6.40 -13.13 17.58
CA GLN A 68 -6.77 -14.06 18.66
C GLN A 68 -7.76 -15.11 18.18
N ALA A 69 -8.79 -14.71 17.42
CA ALA A 69 -9.77 -15.64 16.85
C ALA A 69 -9.13 -16.66 15.88
N LEU A 70 -8.16 -16.24 15.06
CA LEU A 70 -7.40 -17.16 14.19
C LEU A 70 -6.53 -18.11 15.03
N ALA A 71 -5.84 -17.61 16.03
CA ALA A 71 -4.98 -18.39 16.92
C ALA A 71 -5.75 -19.43 17.74
N ALA A 72 -6.99 -19.10 18.15
CA ALA A 72 -7.87 -19.99 18.91
C ALA A 72 -8.50 -21.12 18.08
N ARG A 73 -8.42 -21.09 16.75
CA ARG A 73 -8.93 -22.19 15.90
C ARG A 73 -8.18 -23.49 16.19
N PRO A 74 -8.83 -24.66 16.10
CA PRO A 74 -8.14 -25.95 16.12
C PRO A 74 -6.99 -25.97 15.08
N ALA A 75 -5.89 -26.63 15.37
CA ALA A 75 -4.68 -26.62 14.54
C ALA A 75 -4.95 -26.89 13.06
N GLY A 76 -5.80 -27.89 12.74
CA GLY A 76 -6.17 -28.22 11.35
C GLY A 76 -7.16 -27.25 10.67
N LYS A 77 -7.60 -26.19 11.38
CA LYS A 77 -8.51 -25.15 10.84
C LYS A 77 -7.86 -23.76 10.85
N ARG A 78 -6.61 -23.64 11.29
CA ARG A 78 -5.84 -22.41 11.20
C ARG A 78 -5.44 -22.14 9.77
N PRO A 79 -5.31 -20.86 9.36
CA PRO A 79 -4.70 -20.55 8.06
C PRO A 79 -3.21 -20.96 8.06
N ASP A 80 -2.68 -21.35 6.89
CA ASP A 80 -1.26 -21.62 6.72
C ASP A 80 -0.42 -20.35 6.89
N TYR A 81 -1.00 -19.21 6.49
CA TYR A 81 -0.37 -17.89 6.56
C TYR A 81 -1.35 -16.82 6.99
N VAL A 82 -0.86 -15.84 7.73
CA VAL A 82 -1.56 -14.58 8.01
C VAL A 82 -0.75 -13.43 7.43
N ILE A 83 -1.39 -12.63 6.58
CA ILE A 83 -0.86 -11.34 6.10
C ILE A 83 -1.50 -10.23 6.93
N PHE A 84 -0.70 -9.25 7.35
CA PHE A 84 -1.19 -8.04 7.99
C PHE A 84 -0.32 -6.83 7.67
N SER A 85 -0.88 -5.63 7.81
CA SER A 85 -0.13 -4.37 7.72
C SER A 85 0.23 -3.90 9.13
N ASN A 86 1.48 -3.47 9.31
CA ASN A 86 2.00 -3.03 10.60
C ASN A 86 1.63 -1.56 10.90
N ASP A 87 0.37 -1.21 10.64
CA ASP A 87 -0.16 0.10 10.99
C ASP A 87 -0.09 0.31 12.51
N PHE A 88 0.24 1.52 12.94
CA PHE A 88 0.40 1.90 14.35
C PHE A 88 1.31 0.96 15.16
N ALA A 89 2.29 0.33 14.50
CA ALA A 89 3.25 -0.56 15.15
C ALA A 89 2.62 -1.83 15.78
N LEU A 90 1.44 -2.25 15.33
CA LEU A 90 0.69 -3.40 15.86
C LEU A 90 1.42 -4.75 15.75
N GLY A 91 2.49 -4.83 14.97
CA GLY A 91 3.32 -6.03 14.89
C GLY A 91 3.82 -6.53 16.23
N ALA A 92 4.11 -5.62 17.17
CA ALA A 92 4.55 -5.97 18.52
C ALA A 92 3.49 -6.77 19.32
N GLU A 93 2.21 -6.54 19.04
CA GLU A 93 1.10 -7.21 19.69
C GLU A 93 0.59 -8.44 18.90
N LEU A 94 0.62 -8.37 17.55
CA LEU A 94 0.12 -9.44 16.67
C LEU A 94 1.07 -10.62 16.58
N LEU A 95 2.38 -10.37 16.48
CA LEU A 95 3.39 -11.42 16.31
C LEU A 95 3.39 -12.44 17.45
N PRO A 96 3.39 -12.04 18.76
CA PRO A 96 3.35 -13.02 19.86
C PRO A 96 2.12 -13.93 19.81
N ILE A 97 0.95 -13.39 19.44
CA ILE A 97 -0.31 -14.14 19.36
C ILE A 97 -0.23 -15.21 18.27
N LEU A 98 0.20 -14.80 17.06
CA LEU A 98 0.20 -15.67 15.88
C LEU A 98 1.38 -16.65 15.91
N ASP A 99 2.56 -16.23 16.37
CA ASP A 99 3.73 -17.10 16.52
C ASP A 99 3.50 -18.17 17.59
N GLY A 100 2.90 -17.81 18.74
CA GLY A 100 2.50 -18.75 19.77
C GLY A 100 1.49 -19.80 19.32
N ALA A 101 0.69 -19.49 18.30
CA ALA A 101 -0.22 -20.44 17.64
C ALA A 101 0.45 -21.26 16.53
N GLY A 102 1.72 -21.03 16.20
CA GLY A 102 2.42 -21.69 15.11
C GLY A 102 1.98 -21.27 13.71
N ILE A 103 1.33 -20.10 13.59
CA ILE A 103 0.82 -19.59 12.31
C ILE A 103 1.92 -18.76 11.63
N LYS A 104 2.27 -19.10 10.39
CA LYS A 104 3.22 -18.32 9.60
C LYS A 104 2.65 -16.94 9.31
N THR A 105 3.44 -15.89 9.53
CA THR A 105 3.01 -14.51 9.34
C THR A 105 3.90 -13.78 8.34
N PHE A 106 3.31 -12.81 7.65
CA PHE A 106 4.00 -11.95 6.70
C PHE A 106 3.43 -10.53 6.78
N MET A 107 4.28 -9.53 6.94
CA MET A 107 3.86 -8.14 6.87
C MET A 107 3.78 -7.68 5.42
N ALA A 108 2.73 -6.95 5.07
CA ALA A 108 2.60 -6.32 3.76
C ALA A 108 2.05 -4.89 3.89
N PHE A 109 2.34 -4.03 2.90
CA PHE A 109 1.97 -2.61 2.87
C PHE A 109 2.73 -1.71 3.83
N SER A 110 2.98 -2.16 5.05
CA SER A 110 3.80 -1.51 6.05
C SER A 110 4.47 -2.59 6.88
N GLY A 111 5.77 -2.71 6.76
CA GLY A 111 6.62 -3.66 7.48
C GLY A 111 7.12 -3.10 8.80
N ARG A 112 8.24 -3.58 9.27
CA ARG A 112 8.86 -3.14 10.52
C ARG A 112 9.35 -1.69 10.40
N GLY A 113 9.03 -0.87 11.40
CA GLY A 113 9.64 0.44 11.59
C GLY A 113 11.04 0.34 12.21
N SER A 114 11.87 1.35 12.00
CA SER A 114 13.23 1.42 12.59
C SER A 114 13.23 1.38 14.11
N ASP A 115 12.19 1.97 14.72
CA ASP A 115 12.09 2.16 16.17
C ASP A 115 11.35 1.03 16.91
N GLN A 116 10.98 -0.05 16.18
CA GLN A 116 10.27 -1.19 16.77
C GLN A 116 11.23 -2.29 17.22
N ASP A 117 11.23 -2.58 18.51
CA ASP A 117 11.95 -3.75 19.09
C ASP A 117 11.12 -5.03 18.95
N ILE A 118 10.86 -5.46 17.72
CA ILE A 118 10.26 -6.77 17.42
C ILE A 118 11.27 -7.80 16.90
N GLY A 119 12.54 -7.41 16.84
CA GLY A 119 13.61 -8.23 16.28
C GLY A 119 13.57 -8.30 14.75
N LEU A 120 14.32 -9.25 14.18
CA LEU A 120 14.31 -9.53 12.75
C LEU A 120 13.40 -10.74 12.44
N PRO A 121 12.89 -10.85 11.19
CA PRO A 121 12.14 -12.02 10.78
C PRO A 121 12.85 -13.33 11.09
N ARG A 122 12.08 -14.35 11.51
CA ARG A 122 12.53 -15.72 11.84
C ARG A 122 13.52 -15.84 13.04
N GLN A 123 13.78 -14.73 13.75
CA GLN A 123 14.61 -14.74 14.96
C GLN A 123 13.75 -14.87 16.22
N ARG A 124 13.28 -13.75 16.76
CA ARG A 124 12.44 -13.73 17.96
C ARG A 124 11.12 -14.44 17.74
N TYR A 125 10.48 -14.21 16.58
CA TYR A 125 9.25 -14.85 16.14
C TYR A 125 9.56 -15.76 14.95
N ARG A 126 9.63 -17.07 15.21
CA ARG A 126 10.09 -18.07 14.22
C ARG A 126 9.16 -18.18 13.01
N HIS A 127 7.87 -17.92 13.23
CA HIS A 127 6.85 -18.00 12.19
C HIS A 127 6.64 -16.66 11.46
N TRP A 128 7.27 -15.58 11.89
CA TRP A 128 7.30 -14.35 11.12
C TRP A 128 8.33 -14.46 9.99
N LEU A 129 7.83 -14.66 8.78
CA LEU A 129 8.66 -14.97 7.62
C LEU A 129 9.40 -13.76 7.05
N GLY A 130 8.79 -12.58 7.11
CA GLY A 130 9.34 -11.36 6.55
C GLY A 130 8.30 -10.31 6.22
N SER A 131 8.68 -9.35 5.35
CA SER A 131 7.80 -8.29 4.89
C SER A 131 7.99 -7.96 3.41
N LEU A 132 6.93 -7.38 2.81
CA LEU A 132 6.95 -6.73 1.51
C LEU A 132 6.33 -5.34 1.63
N ASP A 133 7.15 -4.31 1.51
CA ASP A 133 6.74 -2.93 1.57
C ASP A 133 6.69 -2.30 0.18
N PRO A 134 5.74 -1.40 -0.11
CA PRO A 134 5.88 -0.51 -1.24
C PRO A 134 7.00 0.50 -0.94
N ASP A 135 7.69 0.99 -1.96
CA ASP A 135 8.65 2.09 -1.78
C ASP A 135 7.90 3.40 -1.47
N ALA A 136 7.44 3.51 -0.22
CA ALA A 136 6.60 4.61 0.22
C ALA A 136 7.33 5.97 0.17
N GLU A 137 8.64 5.98 0.38
CA GLU A 137 9.47 7.17 0.24
C GLU A 137 9.46 7.68 -1.21
N GLN A 138 9.59 6.79 -2.18
CA GLN A 138 9.49 7.15 -3.58
C GLN A 138 8.11 7.73 -3.92
N GLY A 139 7.03 7.20 -3.34
CA GLY A 139 5.68 7.75 -3.53
C GLY A 139 5.57 9.21 -3.12
N GLY A 140 6.05 9.57 -1.94
CA GLY A 140 6.11 10.95 -1.45
C GLY A 140 7.04 11.84 -2.28
N TYR A 141 8.20 11.31 -2.63
CA TYR A 141 9.18 12.01 -3.46
C TYR A 141 8.63 12.37 -4.85
N LEU A 142 8.06 11.40 -5.57
CA LEU A 142 7.55 11.60 -6.93
C LEU A 142 6.42 12.64 -6.98
N THR A 143 5.46 12.55 -6.06
CA THR A 143 4.34 13.49 -6.02
C THR A 143 4.79 14.90 -5.69
N THR A 144 5.74 15.06 -4.77
CA THR A 144 6.26 16.37 -4.40
C THR A 144 7.11 16.98 -5.51
N LYS A 145 7.94 16.18 -6.19
CA LYS A 145 8.70 16.66 -7.37
C LYS A 145 7.75 17.15 -8.48
N ALA A 146 6.67 16.43 -8.74
CA ALA A 146 5.67 16.85 -9.72
C ALA A 146 4.96 18.14 -9.30
N LEU A 147 4.60 18.29 -8.01
CA LEU A 147 4.03 19.54 -7.49
C LEU A 147 4.98 20.72 -7.69
N ILE A 148 6.24 20.58 -7.32
CA ILE A 148 7.26 21.62 -7.45
C ILE A 148 7.43 22.05 -8.92
N GLN A 149 7.47 21.08 -9.82
CA GLN A 149 7.55 21.37 -11.26
C GLN A 149 6.36 22.20 -11.74
N GLN A 150 5.14 21.86 -11.30
CA GLN A 150 3.94 22.59 -11.68
C GLN A 150 3.84 23.97 -11.00
N ALA A 151 4.30 24.12 -9.75
CA ALA A 151 4.37 25.40 -9.08
C ALA A 151 5.29 26.38 -9.81
N ARG A 152 6.45 25.90 -10.24
CA ARG A 152 7.39 26.68 -11.05
C ARG A 152 6.79 27.07 -12.42
N ALA A 153 6.05 26.16 -13.05
CA ALA A 153 5.35 26.46 -14.31
C ALA A 153 4.22 27.49 -14.12
N ARG A 154 3.50 27.43 -12.99
CA ARG A 154 2.42 28.38 -12.65
C ARG A 154 2.94 29.78 -12.31
N ARG A 155 4.07 29.89 -11.66
CA ARG A 155 4.68 31.15 -11.18
C ARG A 155 6.20 31.18 -11.45
N PRO A 156 6.63 31.28 -12.72
CA PRO A 156 8.04 31.12 -13.10
C PRO A 156 8.98 32.14 -12.46
N ASP A 157 8.46 33.33 -12.12
CA ASP A 157 9.25 34.43 -11.54
C ASP A 157 9.18 34.47 -10.00
N ALA A 158 8.60 33.47 -9.36
CA ALA A 158 8.54 33.39 -7.90
C ALA A 158 9.92 33.01 -7.34
N GLY A 159 10.46 33.82 -6.45
CA GLY A 159 11.77 33.53 -5.83
C GLY A 159 11.72 32.36 -4.84
N LYS A 160 10.54 32.11 -4.25
CA LYS A 160 10.26 31.00 -3.31
C LYS A 160 8.85 30.48 -3.47
N TYR A 161 8.67 29.19 -3.10
CA TYR A 161 7.39 28.49 -3.11
C TYR A 161 7.10 27.87 -1.75
N GLU A 162 5.89 28.14 -1.21
CA GLU A 162 5.44 27.56 0.04
C GLU A 162 4.79 26.20 -0.18
N LEU A 163 5.24 25.19 0.57
CA LEU A 163 4.67 23.85 0.63
C LEU A 163 4.04 23.62 2.01
N LEU A 164 2.76 23.25 2.01
CA LEU A 164 2.07 22.70 3.17
C LEU A 164 2.01 21.17 3.04
N ALA A 165 2.01 20.46 4.17
CA ALA A 165 1.91 19.01 4.16
C ALA A 165 0.91 18.49 5.20
N ILE A 166 0.13 17.45 4.79
CA ILE A 166 -0.76 16.68 5.67
C ILE A 166 -0.37 15.22 5.57
N GLY A 167 0.40 14.75 6.56
CA GLY A 167 0.80 13.34 6.68
C GLY A 167 -0.30 12.44 7.23
N GLY A 168 -0.11 11.13 7.12
CA GLY A 168 -1.01 10.13 7.71
C GLY A 168 -0.95 10.17 9.23
N ASP A 169 0.04 9.49 9.79
CA ASP A 169 0.34 9.47 11.22
C ASP A 169 1.87 9.36 11.43
N PRO A 170 2.39 9.74 12.62
CA PRO A 170 3.82 9.77 12.87
C PRO A 170 4.43 8.41 13.26
N VAL A 171 3.64 7.31 13.30
CA VAL A 171 4.06 6.00 13.83
C VAL A 171 4.09 4.93 12.75
N THR A 172 3.11 4.89 11.86
CA THR A 172 3.02 3.89 10.80
C THR A 172 4.22 4.02 9.84
N PRO A 173 5.05 2.98 9.65
CA PRO A 173 6.27 3.06 8.85
C PRO A 173 6.07 3.59 7.43
N SER A 174 4.99 3.18 6.76
CA SER A 174 4.68 3.68 5.41
C SER A 174 4.28 5.16 5.41
N SER A 175 3.66 5.67 6.49
CA SER A 175 3.34 7.10 6.65
C SER A 175 4.60 7.93 6.81
N VAL A 176 5.48 7.50 7.71
CA VAL A 176 6.77 8.16 7.97
C VAL A 176 7.60 8.25 6.69
N ARG A 177 7.76 7.12 5.99
CA ARG A 177 8.52 7.08 4.73
C ARG A 177 7.93 7.97 3.63
N ARG A 178 6.58 8.06 3.50
CA ARG A 178 5.96 9.00 2.55
C ARG A 178 6.34 10.44 2.86
N SER A 179 6.24 10.83 4.14
CA SER A 179 6.65 12.17 4.59
C SER A 179 8.14 12.42 4.36
N ASP A 180 9.00 11.42 4.58
CA ASP A 180 10.44 11.54 4.33
C ASP A 180 10.74 11.79 2.85
N GLY A 181 10.04 11.09 1.94
CA GLY A 181 10.14 11.32 0.51
C GLY A 181 9.71 12.74 0.12
N MET A 182 8.59 13.22 0.67
CA MET A 182 8.11 14.60 0.49
C MET A 182 9.15 15.60 0.97
N ARG A 183 9.64 15.45 2.20
CA ARG A 183 10.65 16.35 2.80
C ARG A 183 11.97 16.32 2.01
N ARG A 184 12.38 15.15 1.51
CA ARG A 184 13.57 15.03 0.66
C ARG A 184 13.41 15.83 -0.62
N ALA A 185 12.30 15.70 -1.34
CA ALA A 185 12.03 16.44 -2.56
C ALA A 185 12.00 17.97 -2.32
N ALA A 186 11.39 18.41 -1.21
CA ALA A 186 11.38 19.82 -0.82
C ALA A 186 12.79 20.35 -0.50
N ARG A 187 13.61 19.61 0.25
CA ARG A 187 14.99 20.00 0.58
C ARG A 187 15.91 20.08 -0.66
N GLU A 188 15.73 19.19 -1.63
CA GLU A 188 16.50 19.22 -2.89
C GLU A 188 16.15 20.45 -3.76
N ALA A 189 14.93 20.95 -3.63
CA ALA A 189 14.46 22.15 -4.33
C ALA A 189 14.71 23.37 -3.45
N LYS A 190 15.87 24.01 -3.64
CA LYS A 190 16.36 25.15 -2.80
C LYS A 190 15.43 26.37 -2.76
N ASP A 191 14.52 26.47 -3.71
CA ASP A 191 13.48 27.50 -3.85
C ASP A 191 12.14 27.10 -3.21
N VAL A 192 12.05 25.93 -2.54
CA VAL A 192 10.85 25.45 -1.85
C VAL A 192 11.05 25.46 -0.36
N GLU A 193 10.08 25.98 0.37
CA GLU A 193 10.03 25.98 1.81
C GLU A 193 8.85 25.14 2.31
N LEU A 194 9.12 24.07 3.06
CA LEU A 194 8.09 23.32 3.80
C LEU A 194 7.74 24.15 5.06
N VAL A 195 6.68 24.95 4.95
CA VAL A 195 6.31 25.92 6.00
C VAL A 195 5.52 25.30 7.14
N SER A 196 4.81 24.20 6.88
CA SER A 196 4.09 23.46 7.95
C SER A 196 3.79 22.04 7.54
N GLU A 197 3.86 21.10 8.50
CA GLU A 197 3.45 19.71 8.36
C GLU A 197 2.58 19.32 9.56
N VAL A 198 1.43 18.68 9.26
CA VAL A 198 0.47 18.16 10.25
C VAL A 198 0.07 16.73 9.92
N TYR A 199 -0.57 16.04 10.87
CA TYR A 199 -1.01 14.65 10.69
C TYR A 199 -2.52 14.53 10.88
N ALA A 200 -3.19 13.87 9.93
CA ALA A 200 -4.65 13.73 9.92
C ALA A 200 -5.15 12.28 10.06
N ALA A 201 -4.29 11.34 10.48
CA ALA A 201 -4.63 9.93 10.71
C ALA A 201 -5.41 9.27 9.55
N TRP A 202 -5.09 9.64 8.30
CA TRP A 202 -5.71 9.14 7.07
C TRP A 202 -7.20 9.51 6.93
N ASP A 203 -7.71 10.43 7.76
CA ASP A 203 -9.12 10.81 7.84
C ASP A 203 -9.40 12.12 7.09
N GLN A 204 -10.46 12.14 6.27
CA GLN A 204 -10.82 13.28 5.43
C GLN A 204 -11.30 14.46 6.27
N ALA A 205 -12.18 14.24 7.27
CA ALA A 205 -12.73 15.32 8.08
C ALA A 205 -11.66 15.96 8.94
N ARG A 206 -10.76 15.14 9.50
CA ARG A 206 -9.61 15.65 10.25
C ARG A 206 -8.65 16.43 9.35
N ALA A 207 -8.41 15.97 8.13
CA ALA A 207 -7.59 16.69 7.16
C ALA A 207 -8.23 18.01 6.76
N GLN A 208 -9.55 18.08 6.59
CA GLN A 208 -10.29 19.31 6.33
C GLN A 208 -10.09 20.32 7.48
N GLN A 209 -10.25 19.88 8.73
CA GLN A 209 -10.03 20.74 9.89
C GLN A 209 -8.59 21.25 9.96
N GLN A 210 -7.60 20.37 9.79
CA GLN A 210 -6.18 20.71 9.81
C GLN A 210 -5.83 21.69 8.67
N ALA A 211 -6.34 21.44 7.47
CA ALA A 211 -6.14 22.31 6.31
C ALA A 211 -6.73 23.71 6.54
N GLY A 212 -7.91 23.82 7.15
CA GLY A 212 -8.50 25.09 7.52
C GLY A 212 -7.58 25.93 8.41
N TRP A 213 -6.95 25.31 9.43
CA TRP A 213 -5.97 25.98 10.27
C TRP A 213 -4.68 26.36 9.53
N LEU A 214 -4.20 25.49 8.64
CA LEU A 214 -3.04 25.77 7.80
C LEU A 214 -3.29 26.97 6.89
N PHE A 215 -4.46 27.04 6.23
CA PHE A 215 -4.80 28.14 5.33
C PHE A 215 -5.05 29.47 6.06
N GLN A 216 -5.41 29.44 7.34
CA GLN A 216 -5.46 30.66 8.16
C GLN A 216 -4.07 31.23 8.43
N ARG A 217 -3.08 30.37 8.69
CA ARG A 217 -1.69 30.76 8.97
C ARG A 217 -0.91 31.09 7.71
N HIS A 218 -1.20 30.38 6.62
CA HIS A 218 -0.55 30.51 5.33
C HIS A 218 -1.64 30.81 4.29
N PRO A 219 -2.01 32.07 4.09
CA PRO A 219 -3.18 32.44 3.31
C PRO A 219 -3.04 32.25 1.80
N ALA A 220 -1.82 32.11 1.28
CA ALA A 220 -1.54 31.96 -0.15
C ALA A 220 -0.44 30.90 -0.43
N PRO A 221 -0.59 29.65 0.05
CA PRO A 221 0.42 28.62 -0.19
C PRO A 221 0.42 28.21 -1.67
N ASP A 222 1.58 27.91 -2.23
CA ASP A 222 1.72 27.45 -3.62
C ASP A 222 1.28 26.00 -3.78
N MET A 223 1.61 25.17 -2.80
CA MET A 223 1.43 23.73 -2.85
C MET A 223 0.91 23.18 -1.53
N LEU A 224 0.12 22.10 -1.64
CA LEU A 224 -0.25 21.24 -0.52
C LEU A 224 -0.01 19.78 -0.92
N TRP A 225 0.82 19.08 -0.17
CA TRP A 225 1.00 17.65 -0.28
C TRP A 225 0.15 16.92 0.77
N ALA A 226 -0.60 15.89 0.36
CA ALA A 226 -1.37 15.03 1.25
C ALA A 226 -0.94 13.57 1.11
N GLY A 227 -0.73 12.88 2.22
CA GLY A 227 -0.25 11.51 2.26
C GLY A 227 -1.20 10.47 1.65
N ASN A 228 -2.50 10.78 1.52
CA ASN A 228 -3.48 10.02 0.76
C ASN A 228 -4.56 10.91 0.16
N ASP A 229 -5.37 10.35 -0.75
CA ASP A 229 -6.44 11.03 -1.48
C ASP A 229 -7.58 11.56 -0.58
N LEU A 230 -7.98 10.82 0.45
CA LEU A 230 -9.00 11.29 1.41
C LEU A 230 -8.55 12.59 2.08
N MET A 231 -7.29 12.67 2.49
CA MET A 231 -6.76 13.90 3.11
C MET A 231 -6.62 15.05 2.09
N ALA A 232 -6.29 14.74 0.83
CA ALA A 232 -6.29 15.72 -0.25
C ALA A 232 -7.69 16.30 -0.47
N PHE A 233 -8.73 15.45 -0.49
CA PHE A 233 -10.11 15.92 -0.63
C PHE A 233 -10.58 16.74 0.58
N GLY A 234 -10.15 16.40 1.79
CA GLY A 234 -10.37 17.22 2.98
C GLY A 234 -9.76 18.62 2.84
N ALA A 235 -8.52 18.70 2.34
CA ALA A 235 -7.87 19.98 2.09
C ALA A 235 -8.57 20.80 0.99
N MET A 236 -9.00 20.16 -0.09
CA MET A 236 -9.78 20.81 -1.15
C MET A 236 -11.08 21.39 -0.60
N GLN A 237 -11.78 20.64 0.23
CA GLN A 237 -13.01 21.09 0.87
C GLN A 237 -12.76 22.27 1.80
N ALA A 238 -11.73 22.23 2.63
CA ALA A 238 -11.35 23.34 3.50
C ALA A 238 -11.09 24.63 2.69
N TRP A 239 -10.36 24.54 1.57
CA TRP A 239 -10.13 25.68 0.70
C TRP A 239 -11.44 26.25 0.14
N ALA A 240 -12.32 25.40 -0.33
CA ALA A 240 -13.62 25.80 -0.89
C ALA A 240 -14.51 26.52 0.15
N GLU A 241 -14.40 26.14 1.42
CA GLU A 241 -15.19 26.72 2.51
C GLU A 241 -14.63 28.06 3.01
N CYS A 242 -13.29 28.19 3.11
CA CYS A 242 -12.72 29.37 3.75
C CYS A 242 -12.08 30.40 2.81
N CYS A 243 -11.66 29.98 1.64
CA CYS A 243 -10.55 30.65 1.01
C CYS A 243 -10.74 31.01 -0.47
N VAL A 244 -11.89 30.69 -1.06
CA VAL A 244 -12.22 30.99 -2.48
C VAL A 244 -12.01 32.46 -2.84
N ALA A 245 -12.36 33.38 -1.94
CA ALA A 245 -12.17 34.83 -2.14
C ALA A 245 -10.69 35.26 -2.19
N ARG A 246 -9.76 34.37 -1.80
CA ARG A 246 -8.30 34.64 -1.83
C ARG A 246 -7.66 34.35 -3.18
N GLY A 247 -8.42 33.78 -4.13
CA GLY A 247 -7.96 33.48 -5.47
C GLY A 247 -7.80 31.98 -5.76
N GLN A 248 -6.75 31.61 -6.48
CA GLN A 248 -6.56 30.21 -6.88
C GLN A 248 -6.13 29.32 -5.71
N PRO A 249 -6.64 28.06 -5.65
CA PRO A 249 -6.22 27.10 -4.65
C PRO A 249 -4.74 26.70 -4.85
N PRO A 250 -4.07 26.21 -3.78
CA PRO A 250 -2.76 25.61 -3.92
C PRO A 250 -2.84 24.42 -4.88
N LEU A 251 -1.71 24.13 -5.53
CA LEU A 251 -1.55 22.87 -6.26
C LEU A 251 -1.56 21.73 -5.26
N ILE A 252 -2.46 20.75 -5.45
CA ILE A 252 -2.60 19.63 -4.52
C ILE A 252 -2.05 18.35 -5.15
N GLY A 253 -1.13 17.69 -4.42
CA GLY A 253 -0.59 16.40 -4.79
C GLY A 253 -0.87 15.35 -3.73
N THR A 254 -1.08 14.11 -4.16
CA THR A 254 -1.43 13.03 -3.26
C THR A 254 -1.06 11.64 -3.79
N ILE A 255 -1.33 10.64 -2.97
CA ILE A 255 -1.08 9.22 -3.23
C ILE A 255 -2.42 8.48 -3.11
N ASN A 256 -2.64 7.50 -3.91
CA ASN A 256 -3.68 6.48 -4.06
C ASN A 256 -4.26 6.49 -5.49
N THR A 257 -5.12 5.51 -5.78
CA THR A 257 -5.74 5.32 -7.10
C THR A 257 -7.24 5.05 -6.96
N SER A 258 -7.93 5.78 -6.05
CA SER A 258 -9.39 5.77 -6.06
C SER A 258 -9.91 6.37 -7.36
N ASP A 259 -11.07 5.93 -7.82
CA ASP A 259 -11.71 6.48 -9.02
C ASP A 259 -11.87 8.00 -8.90
N GLN A 260 -12.22 8.50 -7.70
CA GLN A 260 -12.34 9.92 -7.41
C GLN A 260 -11.00 10.67 -7.58
N ALA A 261 -9.88 10.08 -7.13
CA ALA A 261 -8.55 10.70 -7.26
C ALA A 261 -8.07 10.71 -8.73
N LEU A 262 -8.28 9.60 -9.45
CA LEU A 262 -7.95 9.49 -10.87
C LEU A 262 -8.77 10.47 -11.71
N GLN A 263 -10.07 10.61 -11.42
CA GLN A 263 -10.93 11.58 -12.05
C GLN A 263 -10.51 13.02 -11.72
N ALA A 264 -10.20 13.31 -10.45
CA ALA A 264 -9.73 14.63 -10.04
C ALA A 264 -8.41 15.03 -10.72
N LEU A 265 -7.52 14.07 -10.95
CA LEU A 265 -6.31 14.28 -11.74
C LEU A 265 -6.63 14.58 -13.22
N ALA A 266 -7.53 13.79 -13.83
CA ALA A 266 -7.93 13.99 -15.22
C ALA A 266 -8.61 15.35 -15.46
N GLU A 267 -9.34 15.86 -14.46
CA GLU A 267 -9.99 17.17 -14.46
C GLU A 267 -9.08 18.33 -14.04
N GLY A 268 -7.81 18.06 -13.70
CA GLY A 268 -6.87 19.08 -13.25
C GLY A 268 -7.10 19.63 -11.83
N ARG A 269 -8.01 19.02 -11.06
CA ARG A 269 -8.23 19.38 -9.64
C ARG A 269 -7.11 18.86 -8.71
N LEU A 270 -6.47 17.75 -9.08
CA LEU A 270 -5.21 17.30 -8.51
C LEU A 270 -4.07 17.62 -9.49
N ALA A 271 -2.99 18.16 -8.97
CA ALA A 271 -1.80 18.47 -9.75
C ALA A 271 -0.85 17.26 -9.86
N ALA A 272 -0.77 16.44 -8.83
CA ALA A 272 0.08 15.25 -8.83
C ALA A 272 -0.61 14.08 -8.13
N LEU A 273 -0.50 12.89 -8.73
CA LEU A 273 -1.05 11.66 -8.16
C LEU A 273 -0.09 10.50 -8.42
N ALA A 274 0.34 9.84 -7.36
CA ALA A 274 1.05 8.57 -7.47
C ALA A 274 0.23 7.44 -6.88
N GLY A 275 0.42 6.23 -7.40
CA GLY A 275 -0.29 5.06 -6.90
C GLY A 275 0.26 3.75 -7.43
N GLY A 276 -0.46 2.66 -7.19
CA GLY A 276 -0.04 1.30 -7.56
C GLY A 276 0.27 0.42 -6.35
N HIS A 277 0.55 1.01 -5.21
CA HIS A 277 0.98 0.30 -4.01
C HIS A 277 -0.09 -0.59 -3.36
N PHE A 278 -1.34 -0.49 -3.74
CA PHE A 278 -2.38 -1.44 -3.33
C PHE A 278 -2.10 -2.88 -3.81
N MET A 279 -1.24 -3.05 -4.83
CA MET A 279 -0.80 -4.35 -5.34
C MET A 279 0.15 -5.11 -4.41
N THR A 280 0.69 -4.46 -3.39
CA THR A 280 1.68 -5.07 -2.48
C THR A 280 1.17 -6.37 -1.85
N GLY A 281 -0.09 -6.39 -1.40
CA GLY A 281 -0.69 -7.61 -0.83
C GLY A 281 -0.85 -8.75 -1.83
N ALA A 282 -1.19 -8.44 -3.09
CA ALA A 282 -1.26 -9.44 -4.15
C ALA A 282 0.13 -10.04 -4.46
N MET A 283 1.17 -9.21 -4.46
CA MET A 283 2.55 -9.67 -4.63
C MET A 283 3.05 -10.45 -3.41
N ALA A 284 2.62 -10.09 -2.20
CA ALA A 284 2.88 -10.89 -1.00
C ALA A 284 2.29 -12.31 -1.11
N LEU A 285 1.08 -12.45 -1.67
CA LEU A 285 0.50 -13.78 -1.96
C LEU A 285 1.34 -14.58 -2.96
N VAL A 286 1.90 -13.95 -4.00
CA VAL A 286 2.82 -14.60 -4.94
C VAL A 286 4.07 -15.12 -4.20
N MET A 287 4.66 -14.32 -3.32
CA MET A 287 5.84 -14.72 -2.53
C MET A 287 5.52 -15.87 -1.58
N LEU A 288 4.35 -15.83 -0.92
CA LEU A 288 3.91 -16.90 -0.01
C LEU A 288 3.54 -18.18 -0.77
N TYR A 289 2.97 -18.06 -1.98
CA TYR A 289 2.78 -19.19 -2.88
C TYR A 289 4.12 -19.88 -3.18
N ASP A 290 5.14 -19.11 -3.57
CA ASP A 290 6.46 -19.64 -3.86
C ASP A 290 7.08 -20.30 -2.63
N HIS A 291 6.99 -19.67 -1.45
CA HIS A 291 7.45 -20.24 -0.19
C HIS A 291 6.75 -21.58 0.12
N ALA A 292 5.43 -21.67 -0.07
CA ALA A 292 4.68 -22.91 0.16
C ALA A 292 5.09 -24.05 -0.79
N HIS A 293 5.61 -23.69 -1.97
CA HIS A 293 6.08 -24.63 -2.99
C HIS A 293 7.61 -24.82 -2.99
N GLY A 294 8.27 -24.52 -1.87
CA GLY A 294 9.69 -24.78 -1.65
C GLY A 294 10.65 -23.74 -2.23
N LYS A 295 10.17 -22.63 -2.75
CA LYS A 295 11.01 -21.52 -3.22
C LYS A 295 10.95 -20.36 -2.23
N ASP A 296 11.81 -20.42 -1.22
CA ASP A 296 11.91 -19.37 -0.21
C ASP A 296 12.47 -18.07 -0.83
N PHE A 297 11.94 -16.94 -0.37
CA PHE A 297 12.38 -15.61 -0.77
C PHE A 297 13.55 -15.08 0.08
N ALA A 298 14.00 -15.83 1.09
CA ALA A 298 15.11 -15.44 1.96
C ALA A 298 16.42 -15.20 1.19
N ASP A 299 16.58 -15.83 0.02
CA ASP A 299 17.70 -15.61 -0.91
C ASP A 299 17.74 -14.18 -1.49
N LEU A 300 16.60 -13.47 -1.47
CA LEU A 300 16.46 -12.08 -1.91
C LEU A 300 16.36 -11.09 -0.74
N GLY A 301 16.34 -11.61 0.50
CA GLY A 301 16.09 -10.85 1.72
C GLY A 301 14.67 -11.07 2.26
N MET A 302 14.56 -11.12 3.59
CA MET A 302 13.29 -11.36 4.27
C MET A 302 12.43 -10.09 4.37
N GLU A 303 13.02 -8.91 4.32
CA GLU A 303 12.34 -7.61 4.30
C GLU A 303 12.62 -6.97 2.94
N GLN A 304 11.62 -6.93 2.07
CA GLN A 304 11.76 -6.47 0.70
C GLN A 304 10.95 -5.20 0.45
N VAL A 305 11.47 -4.35 -0.43
CA VAL A 305 10.81 -3.14 -0.90
C VAL A 305 10.46 -3.31 -2.38
N LEU A 306 9.19 -3.10 -2.72
CA LEU A 306 8.67 -3.23 -4.08
C LEU A 306 8.48 -1.84 -4.71
N PRO A 307 9.13 -1.53 -5.83
CA PRO A 307 9.01 -0.23 -6.53
C PRO A 307 7.71 -0.19 -7.35
N VAL A 308 6.56 -0.12 -6.67
CA VAL A 308 5.23 -0.20 -7.30
C VAL A 308 4.62 1.15 -7.64
N PHE A 309 5.18 2.24 -7.11
CA PHE A 309 4.62 3.56 -7.38
C PHE A 309 4.87 4.00 -8.81
N MET A 310 3.82 4.48 -9.46
CA MET A 310 3.92 5.27 -10.68
C MET A 310 3.23 6.62 -10.48
N LEU A 311 3.77 7.64 -11.12
CA LEU A 311 3.11 8.93 -11.25
C LEU A 311 2.09 8.83 -12.39
N PHE A 312 0.85 9.20 -12.13
CA PHE A 312 -0.23 9.22 -13.12
C PHE A 312 -0.29 10.57 -13.81
N ASP A 313 -0.61 10.55 -15.08
CA ASP A 313 -1.12 11.66 -15.87
C ASP A 313 -2.59 11.41 -16.27
N ALA A 314 -3.25 12.37 -16.90
CA ALA A 314 -4.64 12.23 -17.31
C ALA A 314 -4.88 11.02 -18.23
N ARG A 315 -3.92 10.70 -19.12
CA ARG A 315 -4.01 9.57 -20.05
C ARG A 315 -3.92 8.24 -19.31
N SER A 316 -2.93 8.06 -18.45
CA SER A 316 -2.74 6.83 -17.66
C SER A 316 -3.85 6.66 -16.64
N ALA A 317 -4.37 7.74 -16.05
CA ALA A 317 -5.54 7.69 -15.17
C ALA A 317 -6.78 7.19 -15.92
N GLY A 318 -7.07 7.72 -17.12
CA GLY A 318 -8.19 7.26 -17.95
C GLY A 318 -8.07 5.78 -18.34
N ARG A 319 -6.86 5.33 -18.75
CA ARG A 319 -6.61 3.91 -19.06
C ARG A 319 -6.77 3.00 -17.84
N PHE A 320 -6.33 3.45 -16.67
CA PHE A 320 -6.47 2.69 -15.44
C PHE A 320 -7.94 2.51 -15.08
N MET A 321 -8.73 3.59 -15.07
CA MET A 321 -10.18 3.56 -14.79
C MET A 321 -10.94 2.67 -15.79
N GLN A 322 -10.56 2.70 -17.06
CA GLN A 322 -11.19 1.86 -18.08
C GLN A 322 -10.84 0.37 -17.87
N ARG A 323 -9.56 0.06 -17.65
CA ARG A 323 -9.07 -1.31 -17.58
C ARG A 323 -9.46 -2.00 -16.28
N PHE A 324 -9.42 -1.31 -15.16
CA PHE A 324 -9.64 -1.85 -13.81
C PHE A 324 -10.93 -1.30 -13.18
N LYS A 325 -11.95 -1.07 -14.01
CA LYS A 325 -13.25 -0.57 -13.56
C LYS A 325 -13.79 -1.42 -12.40
N GLY A 326 -14.23 -0.75 -11.33
CA GLY A 326 -14.76 -1.41 -10.14
C GLY A 326 -13.71 -2.24 -9.38
N ALA A 327 -12.44 -1.88 -9.48
CA ALA A 327 -11.31 -2.62 -8.89
C ALA A 327 -11.28 -4.10 -9.34
N ASP A 328 -11.57 -4.36 -10.60
CA ASP A 328 -11.44 -5.69 -11.19
C ASP A 328 -10.02 -5.90 -11.74
N PHE A 329 -9.21 -6.68 -11.01
CA PHE A 329 -7.84 -7.03 -11.35
C PHE A 329 -7.70 -8.46 -11.89
N SER A 330 -8.82 -9.12 -12.23
CA SER A 330 -8.83 -10.51 -12.71
C SER A 330 -8.08 -10.71 -14.04
N SER A 331 -7.91 -9.64 -14.82
CA SER A 331 -7.13 -9.65 -16.07
C SER A 331 -5.61 -9.70 -15.86
N ILE A 332 -5.13 -9.55 -14.63
CA ILE A 332 -3.70 -9.61 -14.31
C ILE A 332 -3.30 -11.07 -14.10
N ASN A 333 -2.33 -11.53 -14.89
CA ASN A 333 -1.74 -12.86 -14.71
C ASN A 333 -0.69 -12.80 -13.58
N PHE A 334 -1.07 -13.17 -12.35
CA PHE A 334 -0.17 -13.18 -11.19
C PHE A 334 0.83 -14.32 -11.22
N ARG A 335 0.50 -15.43 -11.89
CA ARG A 335 1.39 -16.60 -12.06
C ARG A 335 2.71 -16.22 -12.71
N ARG A 336 2.71 -15.21 -13.59
CA ARG A 336 3.93 -14.72 -14.24
C ARG A 336 4.98 -14.14 -13.28
N TYR A 337 4.56 -13.70 -12.10
CA TYR A 337 5.43 -13.12 -11.07
C TYR A 337 5.95 -14.15 -10.06
N SER A 338 5.45 -15.39 -10.10
CA SER A 338 5.91 -16.49 -9.24
C SER A 338 7.25 -17.04 -9.76
N ARG A 339 8.22 -17.19 -8.87
CA ARG A 339 9.53 -17.81 -9.17
C ARG A 339 9.44 -19.34 -9.29
N VAL A 340 8.38 -19.95 -8.76
CA VAL A 340 8.08 -21.38 -8.95
C VAL A 340 7.50 -21.61 -10.34
N LEU A 341 6.50 -20.80 -10.73
CA LEU A 341 5.80 -20.96 -12.02
C LEU A 341 6.58 -20.35 -13.19
N ASN A 342 7.50 -19.44 -12.92
CA ASN A 342 8.42 -18.83 -13.87
C ASN A 342 9.86 -18.83 -13.34
N PRO A 343 10.58 -19.95 -13.42
CA PRO A 343 11.94 -20.11 -12.85
C PRO A 343 12.99 -19.17 -13.44
N ALA A 344 12.71 -18.51 -14.56
CA ALA A 344 13.62 -17.51 -15.14
C ALA A 344 13.68 -16.22 -14.33
N LEU A 345 12.68 -15.96 -13.46
CA LEU A 345 12.66 -14.77 -12.61
C LEU A 345 13.76 -14.84 -11.55
N LYS A 346 14.59 -13.80 -11.51
CA LYS A 346 15.65 -13.64 -10.51
C LYS A 346 15.17 -12.93 -9.25
N GLN A 347 14.15 -12.06 -9.39
CA GLN A 347 13.60 -11.24 -8.30
C GLN A 347 12.10 -11.00 -8.54
N TYR A 348 11.39 -10.60 -7.48
CA TYR A 348 10.00 -10.18 -7.59
C TYR A 348 9.96 -8.73 -8.10
N SER A 349 9.12 -8.48 -9.09
CA SER A 349 8.92 -7.14 -9.63
C SER A 349 7.50 -6.99 -10.14
N PHE A 350 6.95 -5.79 -9.98
CA PHE A 350 5.64 -5.45 -10.52
C PHE A 350 5.66 -4.01 -11.01
N ALA A 351 5.06 -3.76 -12.16
CA ALA A 351 4.90 -2.42 -12.70
C ALA A 351 3.56 -2.29 -13.43
N PHE A 352 2.85 -1.19 -13.19
CA PHE A 352 1.58 -0.90 -13.88
C PHE A 352 1.78 -0.43 -15.32
N GLY A 353 2.85 0.28 -15.62
CA GLY A 353 3.06 0.86 -16.95
C GLY A 353 2.81 -0.10 -18.11
N PRO A 354 3.35 -1.32 -18.11
CA PRO A 354 3.07 -2.33 -19.14
C PRO A 354 1.61 -2.78 -19.20
N LEU A 355 0.88 -2.73 -18.10
CA LEU A 355 -0.53 -3.12 -18.03
C LEU A 355 -1.47 -2.02 -18.56
N LEU A 356 -1.01 -0.79 -18.69
CA LEU A 356 -1.79 0.35 -19.16
C LEU A 356 -1.52 0.74 -20.63
N ARG A 357 -0.74 -0.09 -21.33
CA ARG A 357 -0.43 0.09 -22.76
C ARG A 357 -1.50 -0.49 -23.68
#